data_2dbe2ddc567fa73a5424e67ac5518867
#
_entry.id   2dbe2ddc567fa73a5424e67ac5518867
#
_cell.length_a   1.000
_cell.length_b   1.000
_cell.length_c   1.000
_cell.angle_alpha   90.00
_cell.angle_beta   90.00
_cell.angle_gamma   90.00
#
_symmetry.space_group_name_H-M   'P 1'
#
loop_
_entity.id
_entity.type
_entity.pdbx_description
1 polymer ?
#
loop_
_entity_poly.entity_id
_entity_poly.type
_entity_poly.pdbx_seq_one_letter_code
_entity_poly.pdbx_strand_id
1 'polypeptide(L)'
;MSAQLRRGKTIEQIYQKKSQLEHILLRPDTYIGSIEYQHDRIWVYDDRKNKMVMRDIKFVPGLYKIFDEILVNAADNFQRDPDNMTYLKVSINESEGWISIENNGATLPVEMHKEHKMYVPEMVFGHLLTSDNYDDNENKVTGGRNGYGAKLTNIFSKTFTIECGDHDRGQKYVQTWENNMGVKGKPKLTKYSGKSFTKVTFYPDLARFGMKSLDKDIVALMKKRVMDAAGSTDKRCKVFLNDSPTGIKEFKDYVDLYFESDDQPKVYDRCGDRWEYVISLSDGQFSQVSFVNSICTTKGGTHVLHVADQFVDAIHKKANAKNKGGMDIKPYHVRNHLWVFVNCLIVNPTFDSQTKETMTLKAAKFGSKCEVSDGAVKR
;
A
#
# COMPACT_ATOMS: atom_id res chain seq x y z
N MET A 1 -1.61 34.03 18.18
CA MET A 1 -0.17 34.31 18.43
C MET A 1 -0.02 35.76 18.83
N SER A 2 0.41 36.04 20.06
CA SER A 2 0.47 37.40 20.60
C SER A 2 1.54 38.26 19.91
N ALA A 3 1.33 39.57 19.84
CA ALA A 3 2.26 40.54 19.26
C ALA A 3 3.67 40.52 19.90
N GLN A 4 3.83 39.94 21.09
CA GLN A 4 5.11 39.79 21.79
C GLN A 4 6.06 38.77 21.15
N LEU A 5 5.53 37.72 20.51
CA LEU A 5 6.35 36.70 19.85
C LEU A 5 6.98 37.15 18.50
N ARG A 6 6.55 38.33 17.99
CA ARG A 6 7.08 38.92 16.75
C ARG A 6 8.17 39.96 16.97
N ARG A 7 8.43 40.34 18.23
CA ARG A 7 9.48 41.34 18.56
C ARG A 7 10.87 40.75 18.26
N GLY A 8 11.59 41.42 17.36
CA GLY A 8 12.96 41.11 17.01
C GLY A 8 13.16 40.27 15.74
N LYS A 9 12.08 39.89 15.05
CA LYS A 9 12.18 39.19 13.74
C LYS A 9 11.86 40.16 12.60
N THR A 10 12.61 40.02 11.48
CA THR A 10 12.30 40.75 10.24
C THR A 10 11.06 40.19 9.55
N ILE A 11 10.47 40.95 8.61
CA ILE A 11 9.33 40.47 7.81
C ILE A 11 9.68 39.19 7.08
N GLU A 12 10.90 39.06 6.54
CA GLU A 12 11.42 37.89 5.80
C GLU A 12 11.59 36.67 6.72
N GLN A 13 11.89 36.90 7.99
CA GLN A 13 11.96 35.82 9.00
C GLN A 13 10.57 35.32 9.44
N ILE A 14 9.54 36.23 9.38
CA ILE A 14 8.16 35.89 9.75
C ILE A 14 7.43 35.24 8.58
N TYR A 15 7.53 35.81 7.39
CA TYR A 15 6.85 35.37 6.18
C TYR A 15 7.86 34.76 5.22
N GLN A 16 7.94 33.42 5.17
CA GLN A 16 8.89 32.69 4.35
C GLN A 16 8.17 31.95 3.22
N LYS A 17 8.69 32.08 2.01
CA LYS A 17 8.32 31.22 0.89
C LYS A 17 9.26 30.02 0.89
N LYS A 18 8.71 28.82 0.80
CA LYS A 18 9.46 27.56 0.68
C LYS A 18 9.22 26.93 -0.68
N SER A 19 10.23 26.27 -1.22
CA SER A 19 10.03 25.33 -2.33
C SER A 19 9.18 24.15 -1.88
N GLN A 20 8.60 23.43 -2.82
CA GLN A 20 7.80 22.23 -2.51
C GLN A 20 8.63 21.16 -1.80
N LEU A 21 9.88 20.93 -2.24
CA LEU A 21 10.81 20.01 -1.59
C LEU A 21 11.10 20.42 -0.15
N GLU A 22 11.42 21.70 0.08
CA GLU A 22 11.63 22.21 1.45
C GLU A 22 10.38 22.07 2.32
N HIS A 23 9.19 22.30 1.76
CA HIS A 23 7.94 22.16 2.50
C HIS A 23 7.70 20.70 2.90
N ILE A 24 7.94 19.74 2.00
CA ILE A 24 7.80 18.30 2.29
C ILE A 24 8.73 17.90 3.45
N LEU A 25 10.00 18.32 3.40
CA LEU A 25 10.97 18.02 4.45
C LEU A 25 10.68 18.72 5.78
N LEU A 26 9.99 19.86 5.75
CA LEU A 26 9.61 20.65 6.94
C LEU A 26 8.29 20.18 7.57
N ARG A 27 7.39 19.62 6.79
CA ARG A 27 6.05 19.16 7.19
C ARG A 27 5.79 17.73 6.68
N PRO A 28 6.60 16.76 7.11
CA PRO A 28 6.50 15.38 6.63
C PRO A 28 5.15 14.73 6.94
N ASP A 29 4.54 15.09 8.07
CA ASP A 29 3.25 14.59 8.53
C ASP A 29 2.11 14.79 7.53
N THR A 30 2.16 15.87 6.75
CA THR A 30 1.19 16.14 5.67
C THR A 30 1.26 15.13 4.53
N TYR A 31 2.44 14.53 4.29
CA TYR A 31 2.71 13.71 3.09
C TYR A 31 2.90 12.24 3.38
N ILE A 32 3.63 11.90 4.44
CA ILE A 32 4.01 10.52 4.77
C ILE A 32 3.53 10.06 6.16
N GLY A 33 2.86 10.94 6.90
CA GLY A 33 2.49 10.68 8.29
C GLY A 33 3.62 11.01 9.27
N SER A 34 3.47 10.58 10.52
CA SER A 34 4.42 10.89 11.59
C SER A 34 5.82 10.32 11.29
N ILE A 35 6.83 11.13 11.57
CA ILE A 35 8.25 10.72 11.56
C ILE A 35 8.76 10.35 12.95
N GLU A 36 7.90 10.38 13.96
CA GLU A 36 8.20 9.96 15.32
C GLU A 36 7.72 8.53 15.55
N TYR A 37 8.37 7.85 16.48
CA TYR A 37 7.96 6.53 16.90
C TYR A 37 6.54 6.53 17.48
N GLN A 38 5.74 5.59 17.02
CA GLN A 38 4.43 5.28 17.57
C GLN A 38 4.44 3.86 18.16
N HIS A 39 3.64 3.66 19.20
CA HIS A 39 3.39 2.35 19.80
C HIS A 39 1.97 1.94 19.43
N ASP A 40 1.83 0.77 18.86
CA ASP A 40 0.51 0.23 18.51
C ASP A 40 0.51 -1.28 18.57
N ARG A 41 -0.67 -1.85 18.81
CA ARG A 41 -0.89 -3.29 18.79
C ARG A 41 -1.48 -3.67 17.44
N ILE A 42 -0.62 -4.19 16.57
CA ILE A 42 -0.97 -4.48 15.17
C ILE A 42 -0.47 -5.85 14.71
N TRP A 43 -1.03 -6.33 13.62
CA TRP A 43 -0.58 -7.52 12.95
C TRP A 43 0.77 -7.29 12.28
N VAL A 44 1.71 -8.23 12.49
CA VAL A 44 3.00 -8.31 11.81
C VAL A 44 3.24 -9.74 11.35
N TYR A 45 4.17 -9.93 10.42
CA TYR A 45 4.55 -11.26 9.99
C TYR A 45 5.70 -11.82 10.85
N ASP A 46 5.51 -13.02 11.36
CA ASP A 46 6.53 -13.76 12.12
C ASP A 46 7.13 -14.86 11.23
N ASP A 47 8.38 -14.68 10.80
CA ASP A 47 9.10 -15.62 9.94
C ASP A 47 9.23 -17.02 10.55
N ARG A 48 9.32 -17.12 11.88
CA ARG A 48 9.53 -18.40 12.57
C ARG A 48 8.26 -19.24 12.59
N LYS A 49 7.11 -18.57 12.69
CA LYS A 49 5.79 -19.19 12.69
C LYS A 49 5.20 -19.33 11.31
N ASN A 50 5.71 -18.57 10.35
CA ASN A 50 5.12 -18.39 9.03
C ASN A 50 3.63 -17.99 9.12
N LYS A 51 3.33 -17.05 10.04
CA LYS A 51 1.98 -16.60 10.38
C LYS A 51 1.96 -15.10 10.68
N MET A 52 0.78 -14.51 10.56
CA MET A 52 0.50 -13.19 11.12
C MET A 52 0.32 -13.32 12.63
N VAL A 53 0.95 -12.42 13.37
CA VAL A 53 0.83 -12.35 14.83
C VAL A 53 0.46 -10.94 15.27
N MET A 54 -0.47 -10.85 16.21
CA MET A 54 -0.85 -9.59 16.83
C MET A 54 0.11 -9.31 17.98
N ARG A 55 0.87 -8.22 17.89
CA ARG A 55 1.77 -7.83 18.98
C ARG A 55 1.94 -6.31 19.10
N ASP A 56 2.36 -5.87 20.27
CA ASP A 56 2.75 -4.50 20.50
C ASP A 56 4.09 -4.24 19.82
N ILE A 57 4.14 -3.25 18.94
CA ILE A 57 5.34 -2.84 18.22
C ILE A 57 5.57 -1.34 18.35
N LYS A 58 6.82 -0.97 18.15
CA LYS A 58 7.25 0.42 18.06
C LYS A 58 7.79 0.69 16.66
N PHE A 59 7.13 1.55 15.91
CA PHE A 59 7.50 1.83 14.52
C PHE A 59 7.30 3.31 14.16
N VAL A 60 7.89 3.73 13.03
CA VAL A 60 7.75 5.08 12.49
C VAL A 60 6.84 5.03 11.26
N PRO A 61 5.61 5.61 11.31
CA PRO A 61 4.65 5.55 10.21
C PRO A 61 5.18 6.10 8.89
N GLY A 62 5.93 7.21 8.93
CA GLY A 62 6.50 7.82 7.73
C GLY A 62 7.50 6.92 7.02
N LEU A 63 8.32 6.16 7.75
CA LEU A 63 9.23 5.19 7.16
C LEU A 63 8.47 4.03 6.49
N TYR A 64 7.46 3.51 7.18
CA TYR A 64 6.58 2.49 6.60
C TYR A 64 5.88 3.00 5.33
N LYS A 65 5.42 4.27 5.34
CA LYS A 65 4.71 4.87 4.21
C LYS A 65 5.58 4.99 2.96
N ILE A 66 6.84 5.45 3.07
CA ILE A 66 7.72 5.55 1.90
C ILE A 66 8.06 4.18 1.29
N PHE A 67 8.14 3.14 2.10
CA PHE A 67 8.24 1.76 1.62
C PHE A 67 6.96 1.33 0.88
N ASP A 68 5.81 1.56 1.48
CA ASP A 68 4.50 1.17 0.92
C ASP A 68 4.23 1.86 -0.43
N GLU A 69 4.63 3.11 -0.61
CA GLU A 69 4.44 3.84 -1.87
C GLU A 69 5.15 3.17 -3.05
N ILE A 70 6.36 2.66 -2.87
CA ILE A 70 7.07 1.92 -3.93
C ILE A 70 6.42 0.57 -4.17
N LEU A 71 6.02 -0.13 -3.11
CA LEU A 71 5.38 -1.44 -3.21
C LEU A 71 4.03 -1.36 -3.93
N VAL A 72 3.21 -0.36 -3.62
CA VAL A 72 1.93 -0.12 -4.30
C VAL A 72 2.14 0.21 -5.77
N ASN A 73 3.12 1.05 -6.10
CA ASN A 73 3.42 1.37 -7.51
C ASN A 73 3.85 0.13 -8.31
N ALA A 74 4.62 -0.77 -7.69
CA ALA A 74 5.00 -2.03 -8.31
C ALA A 74 3.79 -2.97 -8.47
N ALA A 75 2.89 -3.05 -7.48
CA ALA A 75 1.67 -3.82 -7.57
C ALA A 75 0.68 -3.26 -8.61
N ASP A 76 0.58 -1.92 -8.71
CA ASP A 76 -0.25 -1.25 -9.73
C ASP A 76 0.17 -1.62 -11.16
N ASN A 77 1.44 -1.97 -11.37
CA ASN A 77 1.91 -2.37 -12.69
C ASN A 77 1.21 -3.64 -13.18
N PHE A 78 0.78 -4.54 -12.28
CA PHE A 78 -0.02 -5.70 -12.64
C PHE A 78 -1.37 -5.31 -13.27
N GLN A 79 -1.99 -4.24 -12.80
CA GLN A 79 -3.26 -3.76 -13.38
C GLN A 79 -3.06 -3.15 -14.79
N ARG A 80 -1.85 -2.66 -15.09
CA ARG A 80 -1.49 -2.10 -16.39
C ARG A 80 -1.07 -3.17 -17.40
N ASP A 81 -0.40 -4.22 -16.92
CA ASP A 81 0.17 -5.27 -17.78
C ASP A 81 0.01 -6.66 -17.14
N PRO A 82 -1.23 -7.15 -17.00
CA PRO A 82 -1.51 -8.41 -16.31
C PRO A 82 -0.98 -9.65 -17.05
N ASP A 83 -0.67 -9.52 -18.33
CA ASP A 83 -0.23 -10.65 -19.16
C ASP A 83 1.30 -10.86 -19.09
N ASN A 84 2.07 -9.80 -18.86
CA ASN A 84 3.53 -9.88 -18.84
C ASN A 84 4.14 -9.71 -17.44
N MET A 85 3.41 -9.12 -16.49
CA MET A 85 3.90 -9.01 -15.12
C MET A 85 3.74 -10.34 -14.37
N THR A 86 4.83 -11.06 -14.21
CA THR A 86 4.86 -12.39 -13.60
C THR A 86 5.52 -12.45 -12.24
N TYR A 87 6.19 -11.39 -11.82
CA TYR A 87 6.79 -11.31 -10.48
C TYR A 87 6.85 -9.89 -9.91
N LEU A 88 6.82 -9.86 -8.59
CA LEU A 88 7.15 -8.73 -7.73
C LEU A 88 8.17 -9.22 -6.70
N LYS A 89 9.36 -8.60 -6.63
CA LYS A 89 10.43 -8.96 -5.70
C LYS A 89 10.69 -7.82 -4.73
N VAL A 90 10.74 -8.13 -3.46
CA VAL A 90 11.12 -7.20 -2.39
C VAL A 90 12.32 -7.75 -1.64
N SER A 91 13.36 -6.95 -1.52
CA SER A 91 14.54 -7.28 -0.72
C SER A 91 14.71 -6.22 0.37
N ILE A 92 14.87 -6.66 1.61
CA ILE A 92 15.11 -5.82 2.79
C ILE A 92 16.43 -6.26 3.39
N ASN A 93 17.44 -5.41 3.31
CA ASN A 93 18.74 -5.66 3.94
C ASN A 93 18.83 -4.89 5.25
N GLU A 94 18.58 -5.59 6.35
CA GLU A 94 18.56 -5.00 7.69
C GLU A 94 19.96 -4.49 8.13
N SER A 95 21.03 -5.20 7.74
CA SER A 95 22.40 -4.86 8.14
C SER A 95 22.97 -3.64 7.42
N GLU A 96 22.68 -3.50 6.15
CA GLU A 96 23.13 -2.37 5.33
C GLU A 96 22.09 -1.24 5.24
N GLY A 97 20.87 -1.49 5.71
CA GLY A 97 19.80 -0.49 5.80
C GLY A 97 19.21 -0.06 4.47
N TRP A 98 19.19 -0.93 3.44
CA TRP A 98 18.54 -0.65 2.16
C TRP A 98 17.36 -1.55 1.87
N ILE A 99 16.49 -1.05 1.02
CA ILE A 99 15.30 -1.75 0.53
C ILE A 99 15.29 -1.66 -0.99
N SER A 100 14.93 -2.79 -1.64
CA SER A 100 14.77 -2.86 -3.09
C SER A 100 13.44 -3.49 -3.46
N ILE A 101 12.76 -2.89 -4.44
CA ILE A 101 11.49 -3.40 -4.99
C ILE A 101 11.63 -3.45 -6.50
N GLU A 102 11.38 -4.63 -7.08
CA GLU A 102 11.50 -4.91 -8.50
C GLU A 102 10.27 -5.63 -9.02
N ASN A 103 9.77 -5.22 -10.16
CA ASN A 103 8.74 -5.93 -10.92
C ASN A 103 9.11 -6.01 -12.39
N ASN A 104 8.69 -7.07 -13.08
CA ASN A 104 8.71 -7.14 -14.53
C ASN A 104 7.36 -6.71 -15.14
N GLY A 105 7.18 -6.94 -16.43
CA GLY A 105 6.05 -6.46 -17.22
C GLY A 105 6.37 -5.10 -17.82
N ALA A 106 5.37 -4.27 -18.05
CA ALA A 106 5.56 -2.92 -18.57
C ALA A 106 6.51 -2.11 -17.70
N THR A 107 7.44 -1.42 -18.33
CA THR A 107 8.35 -0.47 -17.66
C THR A 107 8.08 0.94 -18.16
N LEU A 108 8.66 1.93 -17.49
CA LEU A 108 8.64 3.29 -18.00
C LEU A 108 9.47 3.36 -19.30
N PRO A 109 8.96 4.01 -20.35
CA PRO A 109 9.68 4.13 -21.61
C PRO A 109 11.01 4.86 -21.41
N VAL A 110 12.11 4.22 -21.78
CA VAL A 110 13.45 4.83 -21.74
C VAL A 110 13.61 5.74 -22.95
N GLU A 111 12.93 6.86 -22.91
CA GLU A 111 12.82 7.84 -23.97
C GLU A 111 12.88 9.28 -23.43
N MET A 112 13.41 10.19 -24.23
CA MET A 112 13.43 11.61 -23.91
C MET A 112 12.06 12.23 -24.14
N HIS A 113 11.47 12.80 -23.08
CA HIS A 113 10.20 13.52 -23.19
C HIS A 113 10.40 14.78 -24.05
N LYS A 114 9.64 14.90 -25.14
CA LYS A 114 9.83 15.94 -26.17
C LYS A 114 9.70 17.36 -25.61
N GLU A 115 8.76 17.57 -24.72
CA GLU A 115 8.47 18.88 -24.13
C GLU A 115 9.43 19.21 -22.99
N HIS A 116 9.63 18.29 -22.04
CA HIS A 116 10.42 18.55 -20.82
C HIS A 116 11.93 18.29 -20.99
N LYS A 117 12.38 17.75 -22.14
CA LYS A 117 13.79 17.51 -22.47
C LYS A 117 14.57 16.71 -21.41
N MET A 118 13.86 15.76 -20.77
CA MET A 118 14.44 14.81 -19.82
C MET A 118 13.88 13.41 -20.09
N TYR A 119 14.54 12.37 -19.60
CA TYR A 119 14.04 11.00 -19.74
C TYR A 119 12.77 10.79 -18.92
N VAL A 120 11.82 9.99 -19.45
CA VAL A 120 10.56 9.69 -18.75
C VAL A 120 10.81 9.10 -17.36
N PRO A 121 11.75 8.15 -17.13
CA PRO A 121 12.07 7.68 -15.78
C PRO A 121 12.57 8.79 -14.85
N GLU A 122 13.41 9.74 -15.34
CA GLU A 122 13.83 10.90 -14.54
C GLU A 122 12.64 11.76 -14.13
N MET A 123 11.76 12.03 -15.07
CA MET A 123 10.56 12.83 -14.82
C MET A 123 9.67 12.19 -13.75
N VAL A 124 9.41 10.88 -13.88
CA VAL A 124 8.49 10.16 -12.99
C VAL A 124 9.05 9.99 -11.58
N PHE A 125 10.34 9.76 -11.40
CA PHE A 125 10.95 9.51 -10.10
C PHE A 125 11.66 10.71 -9.47
N GLY A 126 12.01 11.71 -10.26
CA GLY A 126 12.81 12.86 -9.84
C GLY A 126 12.11 14.22 -9.89
N HIS A 127 10.87 14.30 -10.35
CA HIS A 127 10.13 15.55 -10.42
C HIS A 127 8.77 15.44 -9.75
N LEU A 128 8.47 16.36 -8.83
CA LEU A 128 7.18 16.42 -8.16
C LEU A 128 6.06 16.76 -9.16
N LEU A 129 4.84 16.36 -8.83
CA LEU A 129 3.64 16.61 -9.65
C LEU A 129 3.75 16.03 -11.08
N THR A 130 4.33 14.86 -11.21
CA THR A 130 4.35 14.08 -12.45
C THR A 130 3.66 12.74 -12.25
N SER A 131 2.70 12.39 -13.08
CA SER A 131 1.94 11.14 -13.01
C SER A 131 1.33 10.82 -14.37
N ASP A 132 1.14 9.55 -14.63
CA ASP A 132 0.32 9.01 -15.71
C ASP A 132 -1.16 8.84 -15.30
N ASN A 133 -1.51 9.20 -14.06
CA ASN A 133 -2.82 8.98 -13.45
C ASN A 133 -3.62 10.28 -13.22
N TYR A 134 -3.33 11.37 -13.95
CA TYR A 134 -4.06 12.64 -13.81
C TYR A 134 -5.39 12.72 -14.60
N ASP A 135 -5.63 11.81 -15.54
CA ASP A 135 -6.91 11.77 -16.25
C ASP A 135 -7.96 10.97 -15.44
N ASP A 136 -8.80 11.70 -14.72
CA ASP A 136 -9.90 11.13 -13.93
C ASP A 136 -11.08 10.65 -14.79
N ASN A 137 -11.10 10.92 -16.10
CA ASN A 137 -12.10 10.38 -17.02
C ASN A 137 -11.80 8.91 -17.37
N GLU A 138 -10.58 8.46 -17.17
CA GLU A 138 -10.25 7.05 -17.31
C GLU A 138 -10.65 6.27 -16.05
N ASN A 139 -11.35 5.15 -16.26
CA ASN A 139 -11.74 4.24 -15.18
C ASN A 139 -10.54 3.42 -14.70
N LYS A 140 -9.73 3.99 -13.83
CA LYS A 140 -8.51 3.34 -13.31
C LYS A 140 -8.76 2.64 -11.97
N VAL A 141 -8.21 1.44 -11.84
CA VAL A 141 -8.23 0.62 -10.61
C VAL A 141 -6.83 0.52 -10.01
N THR A 142 -6.07 1.61 -10.03
CA THR A 142 -4.71 1.72 -9.49
C THR A 142 -4.71 2.43 -8.13
N GLY A 143 -3.74 2.13 -7.28
CA GLY A 143 -3.56 2.75 -5.97
C GLY A 143 -2.86 4.10 -6.04
N GLY A 144 -1.94 4.29 -7.01
CA GLY A 144 -1.24 5.56 -7.23
C GLY A 144 -2.14 6.58 -7.94
N ARG A 145 -2.31 7.78 -7.35
CA ARG A 145 -3.20 8.82 -7.90
C ARG A 145 -2.57 10.21 -7.97
N ASN A 146 -1.82 10.61 -6.96
CA ASN A 146 -1.43 12.00 -6.75
C ASN A 146 -0.06 12.38 -7.30
N GLY A 147 0.69 11.43 -7.88
CA GLY A 147 2.02 11.69 -8.44
C GLY A 147 3.11 12.02 -7.41
N TYR A 148 2.87 11.76 -6.11
CA TYR A 148 3.83 12.04 -5.04
C TYR A 148 4.62 10.79 -4.58
N GLY A 149 4.03 9.61 -4.59
CA GLY A 149 4.49 8.43 -3.87
C GLY A 149 5.98 8.12 -4.02
N ALA A 150 6.45 7.82 -5.22
CA ALA A 150 7.85 7.49 -5.47
C ALA A 150 8.81 8.64 -5.17
N LYS A 151 8.36 9.90 -5.38
CA LYS A 151 9.16 11.10 -5.07
C LYS A 151 9.31 11.28 -3.57
N LEU A 152 8.27 10.98 -2.78
CA LEU A 152 8.38 11.01 -1.32
C LEU A 152 9.43 10.01 -0.82
N THR A 153 9.49 8.82 -1.40
CA THR A 153 10.55 7.85 -1.07
C THR A 153 11.93 8.40 -1.42
N ASN A 154 12.10 9.02 -2.58
CA ASN A 154 13.34 9.68 -2.98
C ASN A 154 13.73 10.81 -2.01
N ILE A 155 12.79 11.70 -1.67
CA ILE A 155 13.01 12.84 -0.76
C ILE A 155 13.41 12.39 0.66
N PHE A 156 12.87 11.28 1.15
CA PHE A 156 13.18 10.76 2.48
C PHE A 156 14.27 9.67 2.48
N SER A 157 15.10 9.64 1.43
CA SER A 157 16.23 8.71 1.29
C SER A 157 17.56 9.42 1.19
N LYS A 158 18.61 8.84 1.77
CA LYS A 158 20.01 9.24 1.56
C LYS A 158 20.45 8.97 0.14
N THR A 159 20.06 7.81 -0.39
CA THR A 159 20.32 7.37 -1.75
C THR A 159 19.06 6.72 -2.29
N PHE A 160 18.71 7.07 -3.52
CA PHE A 160 17.56 6.50 -4.23
C PHE A 160 17.98 6.21 -5.66
N THR A 161 17.91 4.95 -6.08
CA THR A 161 18.33 4.50 -7.40
C THR A 161 17.17 3.83 -8.12
N ILE A 162 16.97 4.19 -9.39
CA ILE A 162 16.05 3.50 -10.29
C ILE A 162 16.82 2.78 -11.39
N GLU A 163 16.31 1.62 -11.76
CA GLU A 163 16.73 0.86 -12.94
C GLU A 163 15.49 0.51 -13.74
N CYS A 164 15.48 0.87 -15.01
CA CYS A 164 14.43 0.50 -15.97
C CYS A 164 15.06 -0.25 -17.14
N GLY A 165 14.74 -1.52 -17.30
CA GLY A 165 15.09 -2.30 -18.49
C GLY A 165 13.92 -2.23 -19.48
N ASP A 166 14.13 -1.58 -20.61
CA ASP A 166 13.14 -1.41 -21.67
C ASP A 166 13.51 -2.31 -22.86
N HIS A 167 12.81 -3.43 -22.96
CA HIS A 167 13.02 -4.40 -24.04
C HIS A 167 12.70 -3.80 -25.40
N ASP A 168 11.62 -3.06 -25.50
CA ASP A 168 11.10 -2.55 -26.77
C ASP A 168 12.02 -1.51 -27.40
N ARG A 169 12.71 -0.73 -26.53
CA ARG A 169 13.70 0.27 -26.95
C ARG A 169 15.14 -0.24 -26.92
N GLY A 170 15.34 -1.46 -26.45
CA GLY A 170 16.67 -2.07 -26.35
C GLY A 170 17.62 -1.36 -25.40
N GLN A 171 17.11 -0.69 -24.37
CA GLN A 171 17.87 0.16 -23.46
C GLN A 171 17.60 -0.15 -21.99
N LYS A 172 18.66 -0.07 -21.18
CA LYS A 172 18.58 -0.04 -19.73
C LYS A 172 18.97 1.36 -19.25
N TYR A 173 18.14 1.93 -18.40
CA TYR A 173 18.31 3.21 -17.73
C TYR A 173 18.65 2.99 -16.27
N VAL A 174 19.66 3.70 -15.74
CA VAL A 174 20.01 3.75 -14.32
C VAL A 174 20.28 5.18 -13.93
N GLN A 175 19.62 5.64 -12.85
CA GLN A 175 19.87 6.97 -12.28
C GLN A 175 19.76 6.92 -10.77
N THR A 176 20.63 7.70 -10.11
CA THR A 176 20.68 7.80 -8.66
C THR A 176 20.49 9.25 -8.22
N TRP A 177 19.70 9.43 -7.18
CA TRP A 177 19.59 10.69 -6.42
C TRP A 177 20.20 10.47 -5.04
N GLU A 178 20.80 11.52 -4.51
CA GLU A 178 21.42 11.51 -3.19
C GLU A 178 20.95 12.71 -2.36
N ASN A 179 21.21 12.62 -1.05
CA ASN A 179 20.96 13.70 -0.11
C ASN A 179 19.50 14.24 -0.18
N ASN A 180 18.53 13.35 0.02
CA ASN A 180 17.11 13.72 0.07
C ASN A 180 16.65 14.38 -1.24
N MET A 181 17.02 13.78 -2.38
CA MET A 181 16.73 14.27 -3.73
C MET A 181 17.44 15.61 -4.05
N GLY A 182 18.34 16.06 -3.20
CA GLY A 182 19.08 17.32 -3.36
C GLY A 182 20.19 17.26 -4.41
N VAL A 183 20.72 16.07 -4.66
CA VAL A 183 21.75 15.83 -5.69
C VAL A 183 21.21 14.83 -6.69
N LYS A 184 21.17 15.25 -7.96
CA LYS A 184 20.74 14.42 -9.08
C LYS A 184 21.95 13.91 -9.84
N GLY A 185 22.15 12.58 -9.86
CA GLY A 185 23.16 11.94 -10.68
C GLY A 185 22.80 11.99 -12.18
N LYS A 186 23.80 11.83 -13.03
CA LYS A 186 23.59 11.71 -14.47
C LYS A 186 23.01 10.35 -14.81
N PRO A 187 21.99 10.26 -15.70
CA PRO A 187 21.47 9.00 -16.14
C PRO A 187 22.54 8.21 -16.94
N LYS A 188 22.60 6.91 -16.67
CA LYS A 188 23.43 5.95 -17.41
C LYS A 188 22.55 5.08 -18.29
N LEU A 189 22.80 5.11 -19.59
CA LEU A 189 22.13 4.28 -20.57
C LEU A 189 23.07 3.20 -21.08
N THR A 190 22.55 1.96 -21.18
CA THR A 190 23.28 0.83 -21.76
C THR A 190 22.36 0.03 -22.66
N LYS A 191 22.92 -0.74 -23.62
CA LYS A 191 22.14 -1.68 -24.43
C LYS A 191 21.50 -2.74 -23.53
N TYR A 192 20.29 -3.13 -23.85
CA TYR A 192 19.52 -4.11 -23.08
C TYR A 192 18.69 -5.01 -24.00
N SER A 193 18.72 -6.31 -23.76
CA SER A 193 17.96 -7.31 -24.53
C SER A 193 17.14 -8.26 -23.66
N GLY A 194 17.12 -8.01 -22.33
CA GLY A 194 16.32 -8.79 -21.37
C GLY A 194 14.83 -8.41 -21.38
N LYS A 195 14.04 -9.09 -20.57
CA LYS A 195 12.63 -8.73 -20.33
C LYS A 195 12.54 -7.38 -19.64
N SER A 196 11.50 -6.62 -19.97
CA SER A 196 11.25 -5.32 -19.34
C SER A 196 11.06 -5.47 -17.82
N PHE A 197 11.64 -4.52 -17.07
CA PHE A 197 11.52 -4.46 -15.61
C PHE A 197 11.70 -3.04 -15.10
N THR A 198 11.17 -2.79 -13.91
CA THR A 198 11.45 -1.59 -13.12
C THR A 198 11.93 -2.02 -11.74
N LYS A 199 13.04 -1.42 -11.29
CA LYS A 199 13.62 -1.67 -9.97
C LYS A 199 13.92 -0.35 -9.28
N VAL A 200 13.50 -0.24 -8.03
CA VAL A 200 13.82 0.87 -7.14
C VAL A 200 14.63 0.32 -5.98
N THR A 201 15.77 0.93 -5.69
CA THR A 201 16.58 0.64 -4.50
C THR A 201 16.82 1.93 -3.73
N PHE A 202 16.55 1.92 -2.43
CA PHE A 202 16.71 3.13 -1.63
C PHE A 202 17.26 2.84 -0.24
N TYR A 203 18.03 3.80 0.27
CA TYR A 203 18.53 3.86 1.64
C TYR A 203 17.76 4.96 2.36
N PRO A 204 16.78 4.63 3.21
CA PRO A 204 16.02 5.63 3.95
C PRO A 204 16.95 6.54 4.76
N ASP A 205 16.61 7.82 4.86
CA ASP A 205 17.30 8.73 5.78
C ASP A 205 16.84 8.47 7.23
N LEU A 206 17.36 7.38 7.81
CA LEU A 206 16.95 6.89 9.13
C LEU A 206 17.11 7.96 10.22
N ALA A 207 18.08 8.87 10.08
CA ALA A 207 18.27 9.96 11.04
C ALA A 207 17.06 10.90 11.12
N ARG A 208 16.37 11.15 9.98
CA ARG A 208 15.12 11.93 9.95
C ARG A 208 13.96 11.24 10.65
N PHE A 209 13.99 9.93 10.72
CA PHE A 209 13.00 9.11 11.42
C PHE A 209 13.40 8.81 12.89
N GLY A 210 14.48 9.44 13.40
CA GLY A 210 14.97 9.19 14.73
C GLY A 210 15.52 7.77 14.95
N MET A 211 15.90 7.08 13.84
CA MET A 211 16.35 5.69 13.83
C MET A 211 17.85 5.60 13.52
N LYS A 212 18.50 4.52 14.01
CA LYS A 212 19.89 4.20 13.70
C LYS A 212 20.03 3.06 12.69
N SER A 213 19.05 2.18 12.64
CA SER A 213 18.99 1.01 11.76
C SER A 213 17.55 0.65 11.48
N LEU A 214 17.30 -0.21 10.50
CA LEU A 214 16.01 -0.88 10.34
C LEU A 214 15.84 -1.85 11.50
N ASP A 215 14.99 -1.52 12.48
CA ASP A 215 14.74 -2.36 13.64
C ASP A 215 13.78 -3.54 13.31
N LYS A 216 13.72 -4.50 14.23
CA LYS A 216 12.95 -5.73 14.03
C LYS A 216 11.45 -5.48 13.88
N ASP A 217 10.92 -4.43 14.51
CA ASP A 217 9.49 -4.14 14.47
C ASP A 217 9.08 -3.56 13.10
N ILE A 218 9.84 -2.56 12.60
CA ILE A 218 9.56 -2.01 11.27
C ILE A 218 9.77 -3.05 10.18
N VAL A 219 10.79 -3.91 10.30
CA VAL A 219 11.05 -4.98 9.34
C VAL A 219 9.92 -6.02 9.35
N ALA A 220 9.43 -6.44 10.52
CA ALA A 220 8.31 -7.36 10.62
C ALA A 220 7.03 -6.78 10.01
N LEU A 221 6.81 -5.47 10.16
CA LEU A 221 5.70 -4.74 9.55
C LEU A 221 5.86 -4.66 8.03
N MET A 222 7.06 -4.37 7.52
CA MET A 222 7.35 -4.37 6.08
C MET A 222 7.18 -5.77 5.48
N LYS A 223 7.65 -6.82 6.13
CA LYS A 223 7.45 -8.22 5.70
C LYS A 223 5.96 -8.56 5.64
N LYS A 224 5.19 -8.17 6.67
CA LYS A 224 3.71 -8.32 6.64
C LYS A 224 3.13 -7.66 5.40
N ARG A 225 3.58 -6.46 5.05
CA ARG A 225 3.08 -5.73 3.88
C ARG A 225 3.45 -6.41 2.54
N VAL A 226 4.58 -7.12 2.47
CA VAL A 226 4.91 -7.97 1.31
C VAL A 226 3.94 -9.15 1.20
N MET A 227 3.56 -9.77 2.32
CA MET A 227 2.52 -10.81 2.34
C MET A 227 1.16 -10.24 1.92
N ASP A 228 0.83 -9.01 2.35
CA ASP A 228 -0.38 -8.29 1.91
C ASP A 228 -0.39 -8.12 0.37
N ALA A 229 0.74 -7.70 -0.21
CA ALA A 229 0.86 -7.57 -1.65
C ALA A 229 0.66 -8.92 -2.37
N ALA A 230 1.21 -10.00 -1.82
CA ALA A 230 1.02 -11.35 -2.37
C ALA A 230 -0.44 -11.79 -2.33
N GLY A 231 -1.16 -11.50 -1.22
CA GLY A 231 -2.57 -11.85 -1.08
C GLY A 231 -3.53 -10.96 -1.87
N SER A 232 -3.14 -9.73 -2.17
CA SER A 232 -3.98 -8.76 -2.90
C SER A 232 -3.69 -8.68 -4.39
N THR A 233 -2.67 -9.39 -4.88
CA THR A 233 -2.29 -9.47 -6.30
C THR A 233 -2.76 -10.81 -6.89
N ASP A 234 -3.04 -10.83 -8.19
CA ASP A 234 -3.45 -12.04 -8.90
C ASP A 234 -2.37 -13.14 -8.85
N LYS A 235 -2.78 -14.40 -8.77
CA LYS A 235 -1.91 -15.59 -8.71
C LYS A 235 -0.90 -15.73 -9.85
N ARG A 236 -1.11 -15.03 -10.96
CA ARG A 236 -0.17 -15.00 -12.10
C ARG A 236 1.10 -14.24 -11.75
N CYS A 237 1.04 -13.32 -10.78
CA CYS A 237 2.18 -12.56 -10.30
C CYS A 237 2.74 -13.19 -9.02
N LYS A 238 3.93 -13.81 -9.10
CA LYS A 238 4.61 -14.39 -7.94
C LYS A 238 5.31 -13.32 -7.14
N VAL A 239 5.06 -13.28 -5.83
CA VAL A 239 5.71 -12.33 -4.92
C VAL A 239 6.83 -13.02 -4.15
N PHE A 240 7.99 -12.33 -4.10
CA PHE A 240 9.20 -12.80 -3.43
C PHE A 240 9.61 -11.83 -2.32
N LEU A 241 10.08 -12.38 -1.22
CA LEU A 241 10.71 -11.65 -0.13
C LEU A 241 12.12 -12.20 0.09
N ASN A 242 13.15 -11.35 -0.05
CA ASN A 242 14.56 -11.72 0.06
C ASN A 242 14.88 -12.98 -0.77
N ASP A 243 14.55 -12.95 -2.06
CA ASP A 243 14.72 -14.01 -3.06
C ASP A 243 13.92 -15.30 -2.82
N SER A 244 13.19 -15.39 -1.72
CA SER A 244 12.33 -16.53 -1.40
C SER A 244 10.88 -16.25 -1.81
N PRO A 245 10.18 -17.17 -2.50
CA PRO A 245 8.76 -16.99 -2.80
C PRO A 245 7.93 -16.98 -1.50
N THR A 246 6.94 -16.11 -1.42
CA THR A 246 6.07 -16.01 -0.23
C THR A 246 5.19 -17.25 -0.01
N GLY A 247 5.00 -18.07 -1.04
CA GLY A 247 4.11 -19.24 -0.99
C GLY A 247 2.63 -18.91 -1.12
N ILE A 248 2.23 -17.64 -1.04
CA ILE A 248 0.86 -17.17 -1.20
C ILE A 248 0.52 -17.14 -2.69
N LYS A 249 -0.54 -17.81 -3.08
CA LYS A 249 -1.01 -17.89 -4.46
C LYS A 249 -2.29 -17.09 -4.68
N GLU A 250 -3.15 -17.04 -3.68
CA GLU A 250 -4.45 -16.37 -3.74
C GLU A 250 -4.82 -15.76 -2.39
N PHE A 251 -5.85 -14.93 -2.38
CA PHE A 251 -6.30 -14.22 -1.18
C PHE A 251 -6.65 -15.14 -0.01
N LYS A 252 -7.18 -16.33 -0.29
CA LYS A 252 -7.49 -17.32 0.74
C LYS A 252 -6.22 -17.77 1.47
N ASP A 253 -5.13 -18.06 0.76
CA ASP A 253 -3.86 -18.48 1.36
C ASP A 253 -3.30 -17.37 2.29
N TYR A 254 -3.46 -16.11 1.87
CA TYR A 254 -3.09 -14.95 2.69
C TYR A 254 -3.92 -14.87 3.97
N VAL A 255 -5.24 -15.05 3.87
CA VAL A 255 -6.13 -15.04 5.04
C VAL A 255 -5.78 -16.15 6.02
N ASP A 256 -5.38 -17.32 5.55
CA ASP A 256 -4.99 -18.45 6.39
C ASP A 256 -3.74 -18.17 7.25
N LEU A 257 -2.95 -17.14 6.92
CA LEU A 257 -1.84 -16.70 7.78
C LEU A 257 -2.30 -16.12 9.13
N TYR A 258 -3.53 -15.65 9.23
CA TYR A 258 -4.10 -15.05 10.46
C TYR A 258 -4.65 -16.05 11.45
N PHE A 259 -4.79 -17.32 11.05
CA PHE A 259 -5.40 -18.36 11.86
C PHE A 259 -4.36 -19.37 12.32
N GLU A 260 -4.43 -19.75 13.61
CA GLU A 260 -3.51 -20.74 14.19
C GLU A 260 -3.85 -22.16 13.74
N SER A 261 -5.15 -22.44 13.54
CA SER A 261 -5.64 -23.75 13.07
C SER A 261 -6.61 -23.60 11.90
N ASP A 262 -6.77 -24.67 11.13
CA ASP A 262 -7.72 -24.72 10.02
C ASP A 262 -9.19 -24.91 10.49
N ASP A 263 -9.39 -25.23 11.77
CA ASP A 263 -10.71 -25.54 12.35
C ASP A 263 -11.61 -24.30 12.54
N GLN A 264 -11.05 -23.11 12.49
CA GLN A 264 -11.85 -21.88 12.55
C GLN A 264 -12.72 -21.72 11.30
N PRO A 265 -14.04 -21.45 11.46
CA PRO A 265 -14.93 -21.30 10.33
C PRO A 265 -14.54 -20.10 9.48
N LYS A 266 -14.35 -20.34 8.18
CA LYS A 266 -14.02 -19.33 7.18
C LYS A 266 -14.94 -19.48 5.98
N VAL A 267 -15.64 -18.42 5.62
CA VAL A 267 -16.49 -18.37 4.44
C VAL A 267 -15.82 -17.51 3.39
N TYR A 268 -15.15 -18.13 2.43
CA TYR A 268 -14.59 -17.47 1.26
C TYR A 268 -15.62 -17.40 0.13
N ASP A 269 -15.71 -16.25 -0.53
CA ASP A 269 -16.47 -16.09 -1.76
C ASP A 269 -15.91 -14.97 -2.64
N ARG A 270 -16.33 -14.91 -3.91
CA ARG A 270 -15.98 -13.88 -4.89
C ARG A 270 -17.24 -13.28 -5.50
N CYS A 271 -17.24 -11.96 -5.69
CA CYS A 271 -18.26 -11.26 -6.46
C CYS A 271 -17.65 -10.71 -7.75
N GLY A 272 -17.75 -11.47 -8.82
CA GLY A 272 -17.09 -11.15 -10.10
C GLY A 272 -15.57 -11.15 -9.98
N ASP A 273 -14.91 -10.38 -10.85
CA ASP A 273 -13.44 -10.33 -10.92
C ASP A 273 -12.81 -9.25 -10.03
N ARG A 274 -13.63 -8.42 -9.39
CA ARG A 274 -13.16 -7.25 -8.64
C ARG A 274 -13.31 -7.35 -7.13
N TRP A 275 -13.93 -8.41 -6.61
CA TRP A 275 -14.18 -8.56 -5.18
C TRP A 275 -13.93 -9.96 -4.70
N GLU A 276 -13.14 -10.07 -3.66
CA GLU A 276 -12.95 -11.28 -2.87
C GLU A 276 -13.14 -10.94 -1.40
N TYR A 277 -13.79 -11.83 -0.66
CA TYR A 277 -13.93 -11.64 0.77
C TYR A 277 -13.86 -12.97 1.52
N VAL A 278 -13.44 -12.88 2.77
CA VAL A 278 -13.56 -13.96 3.74
C VAL A 278 -14.25 -13.42 4.98
N ILE A 279 -15.23 -14.16 5.47
CA ILE A 279 -15.89 -13.89 6.75
C ILE A 279 -15.52 -14.98 7.72
N SER A 280 -15.13 -14.58 8.93
CA SER A 280 -14.83 -15.47 10.05
C SER A 280 -15.38 -14.89 11.33
N LEU A 281 -15.20 -15.61 12.44
CA LEU A 281 -15.57 -15.14 13.77
C LEU A 281 -14.41 -14.35 14.39
N SER A 282 -14.75 -13.27 15.08
CA SER A 282 -13.84 -12.47 15.90
C SER A 282 -14.07 -12.73 17.40
N ASP A 283 -13.14 -12.23 18.21
CA ASP A 283 -13.19 -12.36 19.69
C ASP A 283 -14.15 -11.35 20.36
N GLY A 284 -15.34 -11.13 19.77
CA GLY A 284 -16.37 -10.25 20.34
C GLY A 284 -16.20 -8.77 20.01
N GLN A 285 -15.24 -8.43 19.12
CA GLN A 285 -15.08 -7.09 18.54
C GLN A 285 -14.98 -7.21 17.03
N PHE A 286 -15.65 -6.27 16.34
CA PHE A 286 -15.52 -6.20 14.89
C PHE A 286 -14.06 -6.03 14.47
N SER A 287 -13.59 -6.93 13.63
CA SER A 287 -12.23 -6.90 13.10
C SER A 287 -12.24 -6.92 11.57
N GLN A 288 -11.26 -6.29 10.96
CA GLN A 288 -11.15 -6.27 9.52
C GLN A 288 -9.68 -6.27 9.04
N VAL A 289 -9.47 -6.84 7.87
CA VAL A 289 -8.26 -6.68 7.06
C VAL A 289 -8.71 -6.41 5.63
N SER A 290 -8.33 -5.29 5.05
CA SER A 290 -8.89 -4.93 3.76
C SER A 290 -7.91 -4.21 2.85
N PHE A 291 -8.17 -4.41 1.54
CA PHE A 291 -7.39 -3.84 0.45
C PHE A 291 -8.30 -3.21 -0.60
N VAL A 292 -7.89 -2.05 -1.08
CA VAL A 292 -8.48 -1.37 -2.23
C VAL A 292 -7.36 -1.09 -3.23
N ASN A 293 -7.42 -1.70 -4.43
CA ASN A 293 -6.37 -1.52 -5.44
C ASN A 293 -4.97 -1.78 -4.85
N SER A 294 -4.80 -2.90 -4.15
CA SER A 294 -3.60 -3.32 -3.42
C SER A 294 -3.13 -2.38 -2.29
N ILE A 295 -3.85 -1.30 -1.99
CA ILE A 295 -3.61 -0.45 -0.82
C ILE A 295 -4.18 -1.14 0.42
N CYS A 296 -3.38 -1.28 1.47
CA CYS A 296 -3.84 -1.78 2.76
C CYS A 296 -4.62 -0.67 3.50
N THR A 297 -5.94 -0.83 3.61
CA THR A 297 -6.81 0.11 4.32
C THR A 297 -6.91 -0.27 5.79
N THR A 298 -5.90 0.14 6.58
CA THR A 298 -5.73 -0.29 7.99
C THR A 298 -6.92 0.09 8.87
N LYS A 299 -7.61 1.18 8.56
CA LYS A 299 -8.82 1.65 9.26
C LYS A 299 -10.12 1.29 8.54
N GLY A 300 -10.03 0.47 7.47
CA GLY A 300 -11.19 0.00 6.71
C GLY A 300 -11.79 1.08 5.80
N GLY A 301 -13.10 1.17 5.80
CA GLY A 301 -13.85 2.15 5.01
C GLY A 301 -15.15 1.60 4.45
N THR A 302 -15.72 2.33 3.51
CA THR A 302 -17.05 2.02 2.93
C THR A 302 -17.10 0.68 2.20
N HIS A 303 -15.98 0.20 1.64
CA HIS A 303 -15.89 -1.12 0.99
C HIS A 303 -16.05 -2.29 1.99
N VAL A 304 -15.47 -2.15 3.19
CA VAL A 304 -15.63 -3.14 4.26
C VAL A 304 -17.06 -3.17 4.74
N LEU A 305 -17.65 -1.99 5.00
CA LEU A 305 -19.04 -1.85 5.43
C LEU A 305 -19.99 -2.40 4.37
N HIS A 306 -19.71 -2.19 3.09
CA HIS A 306 -20.53 -2.72 1.99
C HIS A 306 -20.67 -4.25 2.01
N VAL A 307 -19.62 -4.96 2.40
CA VAL A 307 -19.67 -6.43 2.57
C VAL A 307 -20.26 -6.81 3.92
N ALA A 308 -19.76 -6.20 5.01
CA ALA A 308 -20.14 -6.55 6.37
C ALA A 308 -21.64 -6.34 6.65
N ASP A 309 -22.22 -5.24 6.18
CA ASP A 309 -23.63 -4.91 6.43
C ASP A 309 -24.59 -5.94 5.82
N GLN A 310 -24.26 -6.46 4.63
CA GLN A 310 -25.06 -7.51 3.99
C GLN A 310 -25.08 -8.80 4.84
N PHE A 311 -23.94 -9.20 5.43
CA PHE A 311 -23.88 -10.34 6.34
C PHE A 311 -24.62 -10.04 7.63
N VAL A 312 -24.44 -8.86 8.22
CA VAL A 312 -25.11 -8.44 9.43
C VAL A 312 -26.63 -8.50 9.26
N ASP A 313 -27.16 -7.92 8.18
CA ASP A 313 -28.61 -7.87 7.91
C ASP A 313 -29.18 -9.28 7.70
N ALA A 314 -28.48 -10.10 6.92
CA ALA A 314 -28.95 -11.46 6.63
C ALA A 314 -28.93 -12.38 7.88
N ILE A 315 -27.86 -12.32 8.67
CA ILE A 315 -27.72 -13.11 9.92
C ILE A 315 -28.71 -12.60 10.97
N HIS A 316 -28.81 -11.28 11.15
CA HIS A 316 -29.74 -10.64 12.07
C HIS A 316 -31.18 -11.07 11.79
N LYS A 317 -31.62 -11.01 10.54
CA LYS A 317 -32.95 -11.44 10.11
C LYS A 317 -33.20 -12.94 10.42
N LYS A 318 -32.22 -13.82 10.13
CA LYS A 318 -32.32 -15.24 10.40
C LYS A 318 -32.34 -15.55 11.91
N ALA A 319 -31.49 -14.85 12.68
CA ALA A 319 -31.41 -15.05 14.13
C ALA A 319 -32.71 -14.67 14.83
N ASN A 320 -33.28 -13.50 14.52
CA ASN A 320 -34.55 -13.06 15.10
C ASN A 320 -35.75 -13.91 14.66
N ALA A 321 -35.75 -14.41 13.42
CA ALA A 321 -36.80 -15.33 12.96
C ALA A 321 -36.84 -16.67 13.77
N LYS A 322 -35.68 -17.11 14.27
CA LYS A 322 -35.53 -18.32 15.09
C LYS A 322 -35.71 -18.04 16.59
N ASN A 323 -35.55 -16.80 17.02
CA ASN A 323 -35.56 -16.40 18.44
C ASN A 323 -36.98 -16.15 18.94
N LYS A 324 -37.76 -17.21 19.05
CA LYS A 324 -39.15 -17.14 19.55
C LYS A 324 -39.16 -16.91 21.07
N GLY A 325 -39.36 -15.67 21.51
CA GLY A 325 -39.51 -15.30 22.92
C GLY A 325 -38.21 -15.03 23.68
N GLY A 326 -37.06 -14.94 22.99
CA GLY A 326 -35.77 -14.53 23.57
C GLY A 326 -35.53 -13.03 23.50
N MET A 327 -34.33 -12.62 23.95
CA MET A 327 -33.86 -11.24 23.89
C MET A 327 -33.73 -10.81 22.42
N ASP A 328 -34.19 -9.62 22.08
CA ASP A 328 -34.08 -9.05 20.74
C ASP A 328 -32.60 -8.88 20.33
N ILE A 329 -32.18 -9.63 19.31
CA ILE A 329 -30.83 -9.55 18.77
C ILE A 329 -30.73 -8.28 17.89
N LYS A 330 -29.82 -7.39 18.22
CA LYS A 330 -29.57 -6.16 17.46
C LYS A 330 -28.48 -6.37 16.39
N PRO A 331 -28.46 -5.60 15.28
CA PRO A 331 -27.41 -5.69 14.25
C PRO A 331 -25.98 -5.61 14.79
N TYR A 332 -25.73 -4.78 15.81
CA TYR A 332 -24.39 -4.63 16.40
C TYR A 332 -23.93 -5.88 17.15
N HIS A 333 -24.85 -6.68 17.71
CA HIS A 333 -24.50 -7.98 18.32
C HIS A 333 -23.88 -8.91 17.27
N VAL A 334 -24.49 -8.96 16.07
CA VAL A 334 -23.93 -9.74 14.96
C VAL A 334 -22.60 -9.17 14.50
N ARG A 335 -22.55 -7.86 14.27
CA ARG A 335 -21.35 -7.18 13.77
C ARG A 335 -20.12 -7.41 14.65
N ASN A 336 -20.27 -7.34 15.96
CA ASN A 336 -19.18 -7.52 16.91
C ASN A 336 -18.52 -8.91 16.85
N HIS A 337 -19.17 -9.90 16.28
CA HIS A 337 -18.63 -11.25 16.12
C HIS A 337 -18.06 -11.52 14.72
N LEU A 338 -17.99 -10.50 13.86
CA LEU A 338 -17.46 -10.66 12.50
C LEU A 338 -16.01 -10.24 12.42
N TRP A 339 -15.21 -11.10 11.81
CA TRP A 339 -13.89 -10.75 11.26
C TRP A 339 -13.97 -10.79 9.73
N VAL A 340 -13.77 -9.63 9.12
CA VAL A 340 -14.04 -9.39 7.70
C VAL A 340 -12.75 -9.14 6.97
N PHE A 341 -12.43 -9.95 5.98
CA PHE A 341 -11.32 -9.76 5.06
C PHE A 341 -11.89 -9.38 3.69
N VAL A 342 -11.39 -8.29 3.09
CA VAL A 342 -11.86 -7.81 1.79
C VAL A 342 -10.68 -7.43 0.91
N ASN A 343 -10.65 -7.96 -0.30
CA ASN A 343 -9.78 -7.50 -1.38
C ASN A 343 -10.64 -7.03 -2.55
N CYS A 344 -10.52 -5.77 -2.96
CA CYS A 344 -11.35 -5.24 -4.01
C CYS A 344 -10.63 -4.25 -4.92
N LEU A 345 -11.12 -4.19 -6.17
CA LEU A 345 -10.72 -3.21 -7.18
C LEU A 345 -11.85 -2.18 -7.37
N ILE A 346 -11.57 -0.95 -6.99
CA ILE A 346 -12.52 0.17 -7.03
C ILE A 346 -12.03 1.24 -8.00
N VAL A 347 -12.94 1.73 -8.83
CA VAL A 347 -12.65 2.80 -9.79
C VAL A 347 -12.44 4.12 -9.05
N ASN A 348 -11.31 4.77 -9.31
CA ASN A 348 -10.98 6.09 -8.77
C ASN A 348 -11.31 6.27 -7.28
N PRO A 349 -10.75 5.43 -6.37
CA PRO A 349 -11.10 5.46 -4.96
C PRO A 349 -10.68 6.78 -4.31
N THR A 350 -11.45 7.24 -3.31
CA THR A 350 -11.12 8.39 -2.48
C THR A 350 -10.82 7.96 -1.04
N PHE A 351 -9.91 8.68 -0.39
CA PHE A 351 -9.46 8.40 0.98
C PHE A 351 -9.55 9.66 1.85
N ASP A 352 -9.52 9.49 3.16
CA ASP A 352 -9.55 10.57 4.14
C ASP A 352 -8.22 11.37 4.19
N SER A 353 -7.10 10.74 3.78
CA SER A 353 -5.76 11.36 3.83
C SER A 353 -4.81 10.75 2.79
N GLN A 354 -3.62 11.34 2.65
CA GLN A 354 -2.56 10.80 1.79
C GLN A 354 -2.02 9.45 2.27
N THR A 355 -2.16 9.11 3.54
CA THR A 355 -1.76 7.79 4.07
C THR A 355 -2.70 6.67 3.60
N LYS A 356 -3.90 7.00 3.13
CA LYS A 356 -4.88 6.09 2.50
C LYS A 356 -5.38 4.98 3.45
N GLU A 357 -5.47 5.28 4.73
CA GLU A 357 -5.87 4.30 5.74
C GLU A 357 -7.37 4.01 5.74
N THR A 358 -8.20 5.00 5.36
CA THR A 358 -9.66 4.86 5.31
C THR A 358 -10.20 5.20 3.93
N MET A 359 -10.88 4.26 3.29
CA MET A 359 -11.54 4.51 2.01
C MET A 359 -12.92 5.14 2.24
N THR A 360 -13.17 6.28 1.56
CA THR A 360 -14.37 7.13 1.79
C THR A 360 -15.35 7.18 0.62
N LEU A 361 -15.01 6.62 -0.53
CA LEU A 361 -15.87 6.64 -1.72
C LEU A 361 -17.20 5.94 -1.42
N LYS A 362 -18.31 6.53 -1.86
CA LYS A 362 -19.64 5.93 -1.68
C LYS A 362 -19.82 4.69 -2.56
N ALA A 363 -20.49 3.65 -2.05
CA ALA A 363 -20.69 2.37 -2.74
C ALA A 363 -21.29 2.49 -4.15
N ALA A 364 -22.18 3.43 -4.38
CA ALA A 364 -22.76 3.70 -5.70
C ALA A 364 -21.74 4.13 -6.78
N LYS A 365 -20.51 4.53 -6.36
CA LYS A 365 -19.44 4.99 -7.25
C LYS A 365 -18.29 4.00 -7.40
N PHE A 366 -18.37 2.80 -6.83
CA PHE A 366 -17.28 1.81 -6.86
C PHE A 366 -16.91 1.31 -8.28
N GLY A 367 -17.82 1.50 -9.24
CA GLY A 367 -17.66 0.97 -10.60
C GLY A 367 -17.88 -0.55 -10.71
N SER A 368 -18.21 -1.21 -9.60
CA SER A 368 -18.58 -2.62 -9.50
C SER A 368 -19.46 -2.84 -8.28
N LYS A 369 -20.22 -3.95 -8.26
CA LYS A 369 -21.05 -4.34 -7.13
C LYS A 369 -20.51 -5.62 -6.51
N CYS A 370 -20.59 -5.72 -5.18
CA CYS A 370 -20.44 -6.97 -4.47
C CYS A 370 -21.79 -7.30 -3.81
N GLU A 371 -22.46 -8.31 -4.32
CA GLU A 371 -23.68 -8.84 -3.73
C GLU A 371 -23.34 -10.18 -3.06
N VAL A 372 -23.50 -10.22 -1.75
CA VAL A 372 -23.21 -11.41 -0.96
C VAL A 372 -24.22 -12.50 -1.29
N SER A 373 -23.74 -13.68 -1.67
CA SER A 373 -24.62 -14.78 -2.07
C SER A 373 -25.36 -15.39 -0.85
N ASP A 374 -26.58 -15.85 -1.07
CA ASP A 374 -27.35 -16.63 -0.06
C ASP A 374 -26.58 -17.87 0.39
N GLY A 375 -25.76 -18.44 -0.51
CA GLY A 375 -24.88 -19.56 -0.22
C GLY A 375 -23.82 -19.22 0.82
N ALA A 376 -23.17 -18.04 0.68
CA ALA A 376 -22.18 -17.57 1.64
C ALA A 376 -22.80 -17.34 3.03
N VAL A 377 -23.99 -16.74 3.08
CA VAL A 377 -24.71 -16.49 4.35
C VAL A 377 -25.20 -17.78 5.03
N LYS A 378 -25.35 -18.89 4.30
CA LYS A 378 -25.79 -20.17 4.85
C LYS A 378 -24.64 -21.00 5.42
N ARG A 379 -23.44 -20.86 4.86
CA ARG A 379 -22.20 -21.48 5.37
C ARG A 379 -21.76 -20.85 6.68
#